data_4bcb7f642eef73c87f1dae24487c59bb
#
_entry.id   4bcb7f642eef73c87f1dae24487c59bb
#
_cell.length_a   1.000
_cell.length_b   1.000
_cell.length_c   1.000
_cell.angle_alpha   90.00
_cell.angle_beta   90.00
_cell.angle_gamma   90.00
#
_symmetry.space_group_name_H-M   'P 1'
#
loop_
_entity.id
_entity.type
_entity.pdbx_description
1 polymer ?
#
loop_
_entity_poly.entity_id
_entity_poly.type
_entity_poly.pdbx_seq_one_letter_code
_entity_poly.pdbx_strand_id
1 'polypeptide(L)'
;MMNERQSQRLQGAEAVATRLKNLQEAVAAGGQFFDPFVSARAQDDLSRTQERMNLGLDVTVVALVGGTGSGKSSLFNAITGLEFADSGDIRPTTERAAACVYGVDATALLDYLAVDHDRRINHTSELNEGVSTFERLVLVDLPDHDSIAVKHSLEVARLLPMIDVLIWVLDPQKYADQVLHASYLEQLSDRSDAMVVVINQIDTVRKSHRDLLINDVRALLAKDGLPDVPIVTTSALLGDGIEVLRDTIRTAMDKPSIAATTAAAELDAIGRRLRVNVGNEESDLRGKERDDMISRIAGASGVGAATESIRNAGQSLLATAYVQPEKLGQSMSVAIRDSWINTVQRGLPYIWQQAAESCVASAERIRNSTGVAVRSIEPPQIVRTKAWILSAIAVLVSATGITLGAIGLPYTSIVWRLGMILSGLLIGGALYAYAMIDLRWQAEQLATQYEHDVHQALSAVVDEEMVEAPAEVLIKHKTTRIALETFK
;
A
#
# COMPACT_ATOMS: atom_id res chain seq x y z
N MET A 1 5.55 -33.25 -17.35
CA MET A 1 5.84 -32.95 -15.93
C MET A 1 6.69 -31.68 -15.91
N MET A 2 6.20 -30.60 -15.35
CA MET A 2 6.95 -29.35 -15.21
C MET A 2 8.11 -29.61 -14.23
N ASN A 3 9.34 -29.32 -14.64
CA ASN A 3 10.54 -29.56 -13.82
C ASN A 3 10.48 -28.65 -12.58
N GLU A 4 10.91 -29.12 -11.39
CA GLU A 4 10.92 -28.32 -10.13
C GLU A 4 11.57 -26.94 -10.32
N ARG A 5 12.57 -26.85 -11.18
CA ARG A 5 13.30 -25.63 -11.54
C ARG A 5 12.43 -24.61 -12.31
N GLN A 6 11.56 -25.10 -13.20
CA GLN A 6 10.61 -24.27 -13.94
C GLN A 6 9.53 -23.71 -13.01
N SER A 7 9.15 -24.50 -11.98
CA SER A 7 8.25 -24.08 -10.93
C SER A 7 8.84 -22.95 -10.07
N GLN A 8 10.13 -23.02 -9.70
CA GLN A 8 10.80 -21.97 -8.91
C GLN A 8 10.95 -20.65 -9.68
N ARG A 9 11.21 -20.68 -10.99
CA ARG A 9 11.27 -19.47 -11.83
C ARG A 9 9.92 -18.81 -11.97
N LEU A 10 8.86 -19.59 -12.19
CA LEU A 10 7.49 -19.08 -12.24
C LEU A 10 7.09 -18.45 -10.91
N GLN A 11 7.43 -19.07 -9.79
CA GLN A 11 7.19 -18.49 -8.46
C GLN A 11 7.96 -17.17 -8.25
N GLY A 12 9.18 -17.07 -8.75
CA GLY A 12 9.95 -15.82 -8.72
C GLY A 12 9.30 -14.71 -9.53
N ALA A 13 8.84 -15.00 -10.74
CA ALA A 13 8.15 -14.04 -11.60
C ALA A 13 6.79 -13.62 -11.03
N GLU A 14 6.01 -14.54 -10.45
CA GLU A 14 4.75 -14.25 -9.77
C GLU A 14 4.97 -13.37 -8.52
N ALA A 15 6.03 -13.62 -7.76
CA ALA A 15 6.38 -12.80 -6.60
C ALA A 15 6.73 -11.36 -7.01
N VAL A 16 7.49 -11.18 -8.09
CA VAL A 16 7.81 -9.86 -8.66
C VAL A 16 6.54 -9.16 -9.15
N ALA A 17 5.66 -9.87 -9.87
CA ALA A 17 4.39 -9.33 -10.35
C ALA A 17 3.49 -8.87 -9.20
N THR A 18 3.42 -9.64 -8.12
CA THR A 18 2.66 -9.29 -6.92
C THR A 18 3.21 -8.04 -6.24
N ARG A 19 4.54 -7.95 -6.07
CA ARG A 19 5.19 -6.75 -5.52
C ARG A 19 4.95 -5.50 -6.35
N LEU A 20 5.07 -5.61 -7.67
CA LEU A 20 4.80 -4.52 -8.60
C LEU A 20 3.35 -4.04 -8.45
N LYS A 21 2.39 -4.96 -8.45
CA LYS A 21 0.97 -4.65 -8.26
C LYS A 21 0.74 -3.91 -6.93
N ASN A 22 1.30 -4.40 -5.82
CA ASN A 22 1.18 -3.76 -4.52
C ASN A 22 1.73 -2.33 -4.53
N LEU A 23 2.87 -2.09 -5.18
CA LEU A 23 3.44 -0.74 -5.31
C LEU A 23 2.60 0.17 -6.19
N GLN A 24 2.04 -0.34 -7.29
CA GLN A 24 1.10 0.40 -8.13
C GLN A 24 -0.16 0.79 -7.34
N GLU A 25 -0.71 -0.12 -6.55
CA GLU A 25 -1.84 0.16 -5.65
C GLU A 25 -1.47 1.21 -4.59
N ALA A 26 -0.28 1.12 -3.99
CA ALA A 26 0.20 2.09 -3.03
C ALA A 26 0.32 3.50 -3.64
N VAL A 27 0.88 3.61 -4.84
CA VAL A 27 1.02 4.89 -5.55
C VAL A 27 -0.34 5.41 -6.01
N ALA A 28 -1.25 4.56 -6.47
CA ALA A 28 -2.59 4.95 -6.87
C ALA A 28 -3.42 5.49 -5.70
N ALA A 29 -3.35 4.84 -4.53
CA ALA A 29 -4.09 5.26 -3.34
C ALA A 29 -3.46 6.47 -2.63
N GLY A 30 -2.13 6.48 -2.50
CA GLY A 30 -1.37 7.42 -1.67
C GLY A 30 -0.56 8.46 -2.42
N GLY A 31 -0.46 8.38 -3.76
CA GLY A 31 0.48 9.18 -4.54
C GLY A 31 0.36 10.69 -4.35
N GLN A 32 -0.84 11.21 -4.15
CA GLN A 32 -1.08 12.64 -3.86
C GLN A 32 -0.62 13.08 -2.46
N PHE A 33 -0.38 12.14 -1.56
CA PHE A 33 0.09 12.39 -0.18
C PHE A 33 1.57 12.07 0.00
N PHE A 34 2.29 11.70 -1.06
CA PHE A 34 3.73 11.60 -1.09
C PHE A 34 4.33 12.92 -1.55
N ASP A 35 5.60 13.13 -1.22
CA ASP A 35 6.36 14.20 -1.86
C ASP A 35 6.29 14.04 -3.39
N PRO A 36 6.03 15.13 -4.16
CA PRO A 36 5.88 15.05 -5.61
C PRO A 36 7.07 14.41 -6.33
N PHE A 37 8.31 14.67 -5.88
CA PHE A 37 9.51 14.06 -6.44
C PHE A 37 9.59 12.56 -6.15
N VAL A 38 9.20 12.15 -4.93
CA VAL A 38 9.15 10.74 -4.53
C VAL A 38 8.10 10.00 -5.35
N SER A 39 6.92 10.59 -5.51
CA SER A 39 5.83 10.02 -6.29
C SER A 39 6.18 9.88 -7.78
N ALA A 40 6.69 10.95 -8.40
CA ALA A 40 7.08 10.95 -9.81
C ALA A 40 8.19 9.92 -10.09
N ARG A 41 9.21 9.88 -9.23
CA ARG A 41 10.31 8.92 -9.36
C ARG A 41 9.83 7.48 -9.17
N ALA A 42 8.93 7.22 -8.22
CA ALA A 42 8.37 5.89 -8.03
C ALA A 42 7.56 5.44 -9.26
N GLN A 43 6.76 6.33 -9.86
CA GLN A 43 6.02 6.04 -11.08
C GLN A 43 6.94 5.70 -12.26
N ASP A 44 8.02 6.46 -12.46
CA ASP A 44 9.00 6.23 -13.51
C ASP A 44 9.75 4.90 -13.31
N ASP A 45 10.23 4.64 -12.09
CA ASP A 45 10.89 3.39 -11.73
C ASP A 45 9.93 2.17 -11.91
N LEU A 46 8.65 2.29 -11.51
CA LEU A 46 7.63 1.24 -11.69
C LEU A 46 7.32 0.99 -13.17
N SER A 47 7.24 2.04 -13.99
CA SER A 47 7.01 1.92 -15.43
C SER A 47 8.15 1.16 -16.10
N ARG A 48 9.41 1.48 -15.76
CA ARG A 48 10.58 0.77 -16.29
C ARG A 48 10.60 -0.71 -15.87
N THR A 49 10.26 -0.99 -14.61
CA THR A 49 10.19 -2.37 -14.14
C THR A 49 9.07 -3.14 -14.84
N GLN A 50 7.92 -2.50 -15.07
CA GLN A 50 6.82 -3.09 -15.84
C GLN A 50 7.21 -3.38 -17.29
N GLU A 51 7.87 -2.44 -17.97
CA GLU A 51 8.40 -2.65 -19.33
C GLU A 51 9.35 -3.85 -19.37
N ARG A 52 10.26 -3.92 -18.40
CA ARG A 52 11.20 -5.03 -18.27
C ARG A 52 10.51 -6.37 -18.05
N MET A 53 9.45 -6.40 -17.23
CA MET A 53 8.64 -7.62 -17.02
C MET A 53 7.94 -8.06 -18.30
N ASN A 54 7.44 -7.12 -19.09
CA ASN A 54 6.77 -7.39 -20.37
C ASN A 54 7.74 -7.96 -21.42
N LEU A 55 9.05 -7.73 -21.29
CA LEU A 55 10.09 -8.29 -22.14
C LEU A 55 10.45 -9.76 -21.83
N GLY A 56 9.92 -10.32 -20.75
CA GLY A 56 10.06 -11.72 -20.37
C GLY A 56 11.10 -11.94 -19.28
N LEU A 57 10.66 -12.09 -18.03
CA LEU A 57 11.51 -12.46 -16.88
C LEU A 57 11.92 -13.94 -16.89
N ASP A 58 11.35 -14.72 -17.76
CA ASP A 58 11.52 -16.16 -17.86
C ASP A 58 12.55 -16.59 -18.93
N VAL A 59 13.14 -15.61 -19.62
CA VAL A 59 14.20 -15.81 -20.63
C VAL A 59 15.55 -15.46 -20.00
N THR A 60 16.57 -16.30 -20.22
CA THR A 60 17.94 -15.98 -19.79
C THR A 60 18.67 -15.25 -20.89
N VAL A 61 19.16 -14.06 -20.60
CA VAL A 61 19.97 -13.24 -21.52
C VAL A 61 21.43 -13.38 -21.17
N VAL A 62 22.20 -13.93 -22.10
CA VAL A 62 23.67 -14.06 -22.00
C VAL A 62 24.31 -13.13 -23.00
N ALA A 63 25.18 -12.21 -22.55
CA ALA A 63 25.85 -11.28 -23.42
C ALA A 63 27.36 -11.49 -23.43
N LEU A 64 27.94 -11.46 -24.64
CA LEU A 64 29.39 -11.43 -24.86
C LEU A 64 29.86 -9.97 -24.92
N VAL A 65 30.82 -9.64 -24.05
CA VAL A 65 31.44 -8.29 -23.98
C VAL A 65 32.95 -8.45 -24.01
N GLY A 66 33.64 -7.54 -24.62
CA GLY A 66 35.12 -7.55 -24.64
C GLY A 66 35.66 -6.56 -25.68
N GLY A 67 36.93 -6.33 -25.67
CA GLY A 67 37.61 -5.40 -26.57
C GLY A 67 37.68 -5.91 -28.02
N THR A 68 38.01 -4.96 -28.91
CA THR A 68 38.24 -5.24 -30.33
C THR A 68 39.34 -6.29 -30.52
N GLY A 69 39.00 -7.36 -31.24
CA GLY A 69 39.93 -8.46 -31.55
C GLY A 69 40.05 -9.52 -30.45
N SER A 70 39.25 -9.47 -29.36
CA SER A 70 39.20 -10.53 -28.35
C SER A 70 38.54 -11.83 -28.87
N GLY A 71 37.92 -11.77 -30.05
CA GLY A 71 37.27 -12.90 -30.71
C GLY A 71 35.86 -13.20 -30.19
N LYS A 72 35.11 -12.19 -29.74
CA LYS A 72 33.70 -12.32 -29.30
C LYS A 72 32.82 -12.96 -30.35
N SER A 73 32.82 -12.44 -31.58
CA SER A 73 31.98 -12.97 -32.66
C SER A 73 32.38 -14.38 -33.09
N SER A 74 33.69 -14.68 -33.10
CA SER A 74 34.16 -16.07 -33.31
C SER A 74 33.70 -16.99 -32.19
N LEU A 75 33.74 -16.52 -30.94
CA LEU A 75 33.26 -17.28 -29.78
C LEU A 75 31.76 -17.47 -29.81
N PHE A 76 31.00 -16.42 -30.22
CA PHE A 76 29.55 -16.51 -30.44
C PHE A 76 29.24 -17.60 -31.46
N ASN A 77 29.92 -17.61 -32.63
CA ASN A 77 29.76 -18.63 -33.65
C ASN A 77 30.12 -20.03 -33.14
N ALA A 78 31.21 -20.16 -32.36
CA ALA A 78 31.59 -21.42 -31.76
C ALA A 78 30.57 -21.94 -30.72
N ILE A 79 29.99 -21.07 -29.91
CA ILE A 79 28.97 -21.44 -28.93
C ILE A 79 27.67 -21.86 -29.62
N THR A 80 27.26 -21.12 -30.65
CA THR A 80 26.00 -21.40 -31.39
C THR A 80 26.12 -22.55 -32.38
N GLY A 81 27.34 -22.86 -32.81
CA GLY A 81 27.59 -23.81 -33.93
C GLY A 81 27.22 -23.23 -35.28
N LEU A 82 27.05 -21.92 -35.41
CA LEU A 82 26.63 -21.22 -36.59
C LEU A 82 27.70 -20.23 -37.05
N GLU A 83 27.85 -20.02 -38.34
CA GLU A 83 28.68 -18.96 -38.91
C GLU A 83 27.82 -17.73 -39.21
N PHE A 84 27.47 -16.95 -38.20
CA PHE A 84 26.51 -15.88 -38.35
C PHE A 84 27.06 -14.49 -37.95
N ALA A 85 27.75 -14.41 -36.79
CA ALA A 85 28.31 -13.15 -36.37
C ALA A 85 29.55 -12.81 -37.22
N ASP A 86 29.74 -11.52 -37.52
CA ASP A 86 30.87 -11.08 -38.33
C ASP A 86 32.20 -11.41 -37.63
N SER A 87 32.93 -12.34 -38.21
CA SER A 87 34.27 -12.72 -37.77
C SER A 87 35.25 -12.42 -38.92
N GLY A 88 36.18 -11.49 -38.74
CA GLY A 88 37.16 -11.14 -39.77
C GLY A 88 38.38 -10.38 -39.24
N ASP A 89 39.44 -10.37 -40.06
CA ASP A 89 40.73 -9.72 -39.71
C ASP A 89 40.71 -8.19 -39.87
N ILE A 90 39.65 -7.62 -40.46
CA ILE A 90 39.54 -6.17 -40.75
C ILE A 90 38.85 -5.47 -39.58
N ARG A 91 39.49 -4.50 -38.97
CA ARG A 91 38.98 -3.72 -37.80
C ARG A 91 38.19 -2.47 -38.25
N PRO A 92 37.09 -2.06 -37.57
CA PRO A 92 36.36 -2.77 -36.51
C PRO A 92 35.49 -3.90 -37.07
N THR A 93 35.44 -5.06 -36.38
CA THR A 93 34.79 -6.27 -36.88
C THR A 93 33.30 -6.33 -36.56
N THR A 94 32.81 -5.71 -35.45
CA THR A 94 31.43 -5.80 -35.04
C THR A 94 30.91 -4.40 -34.69
N GLU A 95 30.18 -3.79 -35.62
CA GLU A 95 29.54 -2.47 -35.41
C GLU A 95 28.11 -2.59 -34.84
N ARG A 96 27.46 -3.74 -35.02
CA ARG A 96 26.07 -3.99 -34.63
C ARG A 96 25.94 -5.28 -33.85
N ALA A 97 25.08 -5.30 -32.84
CA ALA A 97 24.78 -6.49 -32.06
C ALA A 97 24.22 -7.62 -32.92
N ALA A 98 24.54 -8.86 -32.57
CA ALA A 98 23.94 -10.07 -33.15
C ALA A 98 23.34 -10.91 -32.01
N ALA A 99 22.26 -11.65 -32.29
CA ALA A 99 21.60 -12.48 -31.29
C ALA A 99 21.19 -13.85 -31.82
N CYS A 100 21.32 -14.87 -30.99
CA CYS A 100 20.80 -16.21 -31.21
C CYS A 100 19.81 -16.57 -30.11
N VAL A 101 18.59 -16.94 -30.50
CA VAL A 101 17.46 -17.25 -29.61
C VAL A 101 17.18 -18.74 -29.61
N TYR A 102 17.01 -19.33 -28.45
CA TYR A 102 16.75 -20.75 -28.26
C TYR A 102 15.38 -20.99 -27.62
N GLY A 103 14.44 -21.58 -28.35
CA GLY A 103 13.20 -22.16 -27.84
C GLY A 103 12.19 -21.16 -27.22
N VAL A 104 12.28 -19.87 -27.56
CA VAL A 104 11.39 -18.82 -27.05
C VAL A 104 11.17 -17.73 -28.11
N ASP A 105 10.05 -17.01 -28.01
CA ASP A 105 9.89 -15.75 -28.74
C ASP A 105 10.50 -14.60 -27.93
N ALA A 106 11.59 -14.04 -28.43
CA ALA A 106 12.30 -12.93 -27.79
C ALA A 106 12.24 -11.64 -28.64
N THR A 107 11.29 -11.54 -29.57
CA THR A 107 11.21 -10.41 -30.51
C THR A 107 11.19 -9.07 -29.81
N ALA A 108 10.31 -8.88 -28.81
CA ALA A 108 10.20 -7.64 -28.06
C ALA A 108 11.48 -7.32 -27.27
N LEU A 109 12.13 -8.32 -26.70
CA LEU A 109 13.41 -8.19 -26.00
C LEU A 109 14.52 -7.75 -26.97
N LEU A 110 14.60 -8.36 -28.15
CA LEU A 110 15.62 -8.01 -29.15
C LEU A 110 15.40 -6.63 -29.76
N ASP A 111 14.15 -6.18 -29.88
CA ASP A 111 13.81 -4.81 -30.27
C ASP A 111 14.29 -3.81 -29.20
N TYR A 112 14.06 -4.13 -27.93
CA TYR A 112 14.55 -3.31 -26.81
C TYR A 112 16.08 -3.27 -26.75
N LEU A 113 16.76 -4.41 -27.01
CA LEU A 113 18.22 -4.50 -27.08
C LEU A 113 18.81 -3.88 -28.36
N ALA A 114 17.97 -3.33 -29.23
CA ALA A 114 18.35 -2.71 -30.51
C ALA A 114 19.16 -3.67 -31.42
N VAL A 115 18.84 -4.95 -31.38
CA VAL A 115 19.42 -5.92 -32.32
C VAL A 115 18.62 -5.85 -33.63
N ASP A 116 19.29 -5.60 -34.75
CA ASP A 116 18.64 -5.53 -36.07
C ASP A 116 18.02 -6.86 -36.48
N HIS A 117 16.92 -6.82 -37.23
CA HIS A 117 16.21 -8.04 -37.65
C HIS A 117 17.06 -9.02 -38.50
N ASP A 118 17.97 -8.49 -39.32
CA ASP A 118 18.93 -9.25 -40.10
C ASP A 118 20.07 -9.85 -39.27
N ARG A 119 20.15 -9.48 -37.99
CA ARG A 119 21.14 -9.94 -37.01
C ARG A 119 20.55 -10.87 -35.95
N ARG A 120 19.36 -11.42 -36.18
CA ARG A 120 18.66 -12.35 -35.27
C ARG A 120 18.57 -13.72 -35.85
N ILE A 121 18.98 -14.72 -35.10
CA ILE A 121 18.76 -16.13 -35.49
C ILE A 121 17.88 -16.78 -34.43
N ASN A 122 16.85 -17.50 -34.90
CA ASN A 122 16.10 -18.46 -34.11
C ASN A 122 16.68 -19.85 -34.30
N HIS A 123 17.35 -20.38 -33.27
CA HIS A 123 17.90 -21.71 -33.26
C HIS A 123 16.79 -22.71 -32.91
N THR A 124 16.14 -23.31 -33.91
CA THR A 124 15.17 -24.38 -33.73
C THR A 124 15.86 -25.73 -33.75
N SER A 125 15.68 -26.50 -32.70
CA SER A 125 16.41 -27.75 -32.36
C SER A 125 16.17 -28.97 -33.26
N GLU A 126 15.39 -28.86 -34.34
CA GLU A 126 14.93 -30.04 -35.10
C GLU A 126 16.01 -30.70 -35.97
N LEU A 127 17.16 -30.10 -36.15
CA LEU A 127 18.19 -30.60 -37.10
C LEU A 127 19.52 -31.02 -36.47
N ASN A 128 19.73 -30.89 -35.18
CA ASN A 128 20.97 -31.28 -34.52
C ASN A 128 20.75 -32.38 -33.45
N GLU A 129 20.63 -33.60 -33.89
CA GLU A 129 20.76 -34.79 -33.01
C GLU A 129 22.19 -34.81 -32.43
N GLY A 130 22.37 -34.34 -31.20
CA GLY A 130 23.63 -34.49 -30.46
C GLY A 130 24.20 -33.28 -29.73
N VAL A 131 23.73 -32.05 -30.02
CA VAL A 131 24.13 -30.87 -29.24
C VAL A 131 23.02 -30.57 -28.24
N SER A 132 23.27 -30.69 -26.96
CA SER A 132 22.29 -30.38 -25.93
C SER A 132 21.89 -28.90 -26.07
N THR A 133 20.68 -28.70 -26.54
CA THR A 133 20.13 -27.40 -26.88
C THR A 133 19.84 -26.63 -25.60
N PHE A 134 20.24 -25.35 -25.61
CA PHE A 134 19.73 -24.41 -24.63
C PHE A 134 18.22 -24.24 -24.81
N GLU A 135 17.49 -24.07 -23.72
CA GLU A 135 16.06 -23.72 -23.75
C GLU A 135 15.91 -22.35 -23.08
N ARG A 136 15.10 -21.46 -23.71
CA ARG A 136 14.79 -20.13 -23.20
C ARG A 136 16.05 -19.25 -22.96
N LEU A 137 16.99 -19.33 -23.87
CA LEU A 137 18.23 -18.54 -23.88
C LEU A 137 18.22 -17.55 -25.03
N VAL A 138 18.65 -16.33 -24.75
CA VAL A 138 19.05 -15.32 -25.75
C VAL A 138 20.53 -15.06 -25.56
N LEU A 139 21.37 -15.50 -26.51
CA LEU A 139 22.79 -15.20 -26.56
C LEU A 139 23.00 -13.97 -27.45
N VAL A 140 23.67 -12.96 -26.93
CA VAL A 140 23.91 -11.69 -27.63
C VAL A 140 25.40 -11.43 -27.76
N ASP A 141 25.86 -11.14 -28.98
CA ASP A 141 27.19 -10.57 -29.26
C ASP A 141 27.08 -9.05 -29.31
N LEU A 142 27.60 -8.36 -28.30
CA LEU A 142 27.55 -6.90 -28.21
C LEU A 142 28.69 -6.26 -29.01
N PRO A 143 28.49 -5.03 -29.55
CA PRO A 143 29.52 -4.28 -30.22
C PRO A 143 30.76 -4.05 -29.34
N ASP A 144 31.90 -3.85 -30.02
CA ASP A 144 33.18 -3.59 -29.36
C ASP A 144 33.10 -2.30 -28.53
N HIS A 145 33.44 -2.39 -27.26
CA HIS A 145 33.36 -1.24 -26.33
C HIS A 145 34.56 -0.28 -26.46
N ASP A 146 35.64 -0.68 -27.12
CA ASP A 146 36.84 0.14 -27.38
C ASP A 146 36.64 1.15 -28.53
N SER A 147 35.54 1.07 -29.25
CA SER A 147 35.24 2.07 -30.29
C SER A 147 34.88 3.38 -29.61
N ILE A 148 35.65 4.40 -29.90
CA ILE A 148 35.81 5.75 -29.32
C ILE A 148 34.50 6.57 -29.15
N ALA A 149 33.35 5.98 -29.32
CA ALA A 149 32.09 6.70 -29.25
C ALA A 149 31.45 6.57 -27.86
N VAL A 150 31.36 7.67 -27.14
CA VAL A 150 30.57 7.86 -25.90
C VAL A 150 29.16 7.27 -26.02
N LYS A 151 28.61 7.16 -27.22
CA LYS A 151 27.32 6.50 -27.50
C LYS A 151 27.29 5.01 -27.09
N HIS A 152 28.37 4.27 -27.39
CA HIS A 152 28.39 2.82 -27.10
C HIS A 152 28.49 2.50 -25.62
N SER A 153 29.15 3.37 -24.84
CA SER A 153 29.20 3.18 -23.37
C SER A 153 27.82 3.41 -22.71
N LEU A 154 27.03 4.35 -23.23
CA LEU A 154 25.66 4.59 -22.75
C LEU A 154 24.70 3.49 -23.18
N GLU A 155 24.89 2.90 -24.37
CA GLU A 155 24.10 1.76 -24.84
C GLU A 155 24.35 0.51 -23.99
N VAL A 156 25.62 0.17 -23.73
CA VAL A 156 25.97 -0.96 -22.86
C VAL A 156 25.42 -0.76 -21.44
N ALA A 157 25.58 0.42 -20.85
CA ALA A 157 25.03 0.74 -19.53
C ALA A 157 23.49 0.60 -19.48
N ARG A 158 22.80 0.90 -20.57
CA ARG A 158 21.34 0.71 -20.70
C ARG A 158 20.97 -0.77 -20.79
N LEU A 159 21.81 -1.60 -21.43
CA LEU A 159 21.52 -3.02 -21.67
C LEU A 159 21.92 -3.92 -20.49
N LEU A 160 22.92 -3.52 -19.69
CA LEU A 160 23.40 -4.28 -18.55
C LEU A 160 22.30 -4.75 -17.58
N PRO A 161 21.28 -3.97 -17.26
CA PRO A 161 20.18 -4.45 -16.41
C PRO A 161 19.36 -5.61 -16.99
N MET A 162 19.41 -5.81 -18.30
CA MET A 162 18.68 -6.87 -19.00
C MET A 162 19.48 -8.16 -19.16
N ILE A 163 20.78 -8.13 -18.85
CA ILE A 163 21.69 -9.25 -19.02
C ILE A 163 21.72 -10.08 -17.74
N ASP A 164 21.39 -11.37 -17.85
CA ASP A 164 21.45 -12.32 -16.75
C ASP A 164 22.86 -12.86 -16.53
N VAL A 165 23.62 -13.07 -17.59
CA VAL A 165 25.01 -13.55 -17.54
C VAL A 165 25.87 -12.74 -18.48
N LEU A 166 26.89 -12.13 -17.92
CA LEU A 166 27.89 -11.39 -18.69
C LEU A 166 29.13 -12.25 -18.92
N ILE A 167 29.43 -12.54 -20.17
CA ILE A 167 30.65 -13.24 -20.56
C ILE A 167 31.66 -12.19 -21.01
N TRP A 168 32.70 -12.00 -20.19
CA TRP A 168 33.78 -11.08 -20.52
C TRP A 168 34.88 -11.80 -21.27
N VAL A 169 35.03 -11.49 -22.56
CA VAL A 169 35.99 -12.10 -23.45
C VAL A 169 37.31 -11.32 -23.47
N LEU A 170 38.39 -11.94 -23.02
CA LEU A 170 39.72 -11.39 -22.96
C LEU A 170 40.61 -11.98 -24.06
N ASP A 171 41.47 -11.13 -24.65
CA ASP A 171 42.60 -11.48 -25.52
C ASP A 171 43.84 -11.74 -24.64
N PRO A 172 44.50 -12.91 -24.72
CA PRO A 172 45.70 -13.21 -23.95
C PRO A 172 46.85 -12.22 -24.16
N GLN A 173 46.86 -11.48 -25.26
CA GLN A 173 47.93 -10.55 -25.57
C GLN A 173 47.64 -9.14 -25.07
N LYS A 174 46.37 -8.84 -24.70
CA LYS A 174 45.91 -7.49 -24.35
C LYS A 174 45.22 -7.41 -22.98
N TYR A 175 45.19 -8.52 -22.22
CA TYR A 175 44.42 -8.57 -20.96
C TYR A 175 44.92 -7.55 -19.92
N ALA A 176 46.23 -7.17 -19.96
CA ALA A 176 46.79 -6.18 -19.05
C ALA A 176 46.60 -4.72 -19.54
N ASP A 177 46.42 -4.51 -20.84
CA ASP A 177 46.19 -3.20 -21.43
C ASP A 177 44.68 -2.80 -21.48
N GLN A 178 43.83 -3.79 -21.32
CA GLN A 178 42.38 -3.57 -21.22
C GLN A 178 42.03 -3.04 -19.83
N VAL A 179 42.60 -1.85 -19.54
CA VAL A 179 42.25 -0.99 -18.39
C VAL A 179 40.82 -0.45 -18.56
N LEU A 180 39.92 -1.33 -18.85
CA LEU A 180 38.47 -1.12 -18.82
C LEU A 180 37.93 -1.15 -17.41
N HIS A 181 38.81 -1.18 -16.51
CA HIS A 181 38.75 -1.72 -15.22
C HIS A 181 38.03 -0.79 -14.25
N ALA A 182 38.17 0.51 -14.32
CA ALA A 182 37.69 1.33 -13.23
C ALA A 182 36.20 1.74 -13.36
N SER A 183 35.68 1.97 -14.55
CA SER A 183 34.33 2.55 -14.68
C SER A 183 33.20 1.54 -14.95
N TYR A 184 33.53 0.35 -15.52
CA TYR A 184 32.55 -0.68 -15.79
C TYR A 184 32.49 -1.75 -14.71
N LEU A 185 33.63 -2.19 -14.19
CA LEU A 185 33.70 -3.23 -13.18
C LEU A 185 33.21 -2.77 -11.81
N GLU A 186 33.39 -1.50 -11.48
CA GLU A 186 32.89 -0.92 -10.25
C GLU A 186 31.34 -0.95 -10.18
N GLN A 187 30.68 -0.77 -11.35
CA GLN A 187 29.21 -0.93 -11.46
C GLN A 187 28.74 -2.38 -11.50
N LEU A 188 29.65 -3.31 -11.80
CA LEU A 188 29.38 -4.74 -11.93
C LEU A 188 29.84 -5.55 -10.72
N SER A 189 30.56 -4.95 -9.78
CA SER A 189 31.05 -5.63 -8.55
C SER A 189 29.89 -6.25 -7.74
N ASP A 190 28.74 -5.60 -7.72
CA ASP A 190 27.51 -6.11 -7.09
C ASP A 190 26.87 -7.30 -7.85
N ARG A 191 27.42 -7.66 -9.03
CA ARG A 191 26.92 -8.71 -9.93
C ARG A 191 27.97 -9.78 -10.24
N SER A 192 28.97 -9.96 -9.38
CA SER A 192 30.03 -10.96 -9.55
C SER A 192 29.50 -12.37 -9.84
N ASP A 193 28.36 -12.74 -9.25
CA ASP A 193 27.68 -14.04 -9.43
C ASP A 193 27.10 -14.23 -10.85
N ALA A 194 26.98 -13.16 -11.61
CA ALA A 194 26.44 -13.09 -12.96
C ALA A 194 27.52 -12.94 -14.04
N MET A 195 28.78 -13.06 -13.66
CA MET A 195 29.90 -12.85 -14.57
C MET A 195 30.68 -14.16 -14.81
N VAL A 196 31.18 -14.29 -16.03
CA VAL A 196 32.13 -15.31 -16.43
C VAL A 196 33.24 -14.61 -17.24
N VAL A 197 34.47 -14.82 -16.86
CA VAL A 197 35.63 -14.35 -17.64
C VAL A 197 36.09 -15.45 -18.57
N VAL A 198 36.20 -15.13 -19.84
CA VAL A 198 36.67 -16.07 -20.86
C VAL A 198 38.00 -15.57 -21.45
N ILE A 199 39.03 -16.30 -21.25
CA ILE A 199 40.32 -16.07 -21.94
C ILE A 199 40.25 -16.83 -23.26
N ASN A 200 39.88 -16.14 -24.33
CA ASN A 200 39.77 -16.74 -25.68
C ASN A 200 41.18 -16.77 -26.35
N GLN A 201 41.29 -17.40 -27.51
CA GLN A 201 42.55 -17.55 -28.27
C GLN A 201 43.69 -18.20 -27.43
N ILE A 202 43.33 -19.11 -26.53
CA ILE A 202 44.30 -19.79 -25.66
C ILE A 202 45.31 -20.65 -26.46
N ASP A 203 45.00 -20.98 -27.71
CA ASP A 203 45.89 -21.66 -28.66
C ASP A 203 47.12 -20.84 -29.00
N THR A 204 47.04 -19.51 -28.94
CA THR A 204 48.19 -18.61 -29.16
C THR A 204 49.17 -18.61 -28.00
N VAL A 205 48.76 -19.14 -26.83
CA VAL A 205 49.57 -19.20 -25.61
C VAL A 205 50.22 -20.58 -25.46
N ARG A 206 51.55 -20.59 -25.25
CA ARG A 206 52.28 -21.83 -24.99
C ARG A 206 51.72 -22.54 -23.75
N LYS A 207 51.54 -23.86 -23.82
CA LYS A 207 50.93 -24.65 -22.72
C LYS A 207 51.60 -24.40 -21.37
N SER A 208 52.92 -24.22 -21.34
CA SER A 208 53.69 -23.92 -20.11
C SER A 208 53.41 -22.56 -19.48
N HIS A 209 52.76 -21.60 -20.19
CA HIS A 209 52.46 -20.27 -19.72
C HIS A 209 50.97 -20.04 -19.43
N ARG A 210 50.12 -21.03 -19.73
CA ARG A 210 48.65 -20.89 -19.56
C ARG A 210 48.27 -20.72 -18.09
N ASP A 211 48.85 -21.52 -17.18
CA ASP A 211 48.57 -21.43 -15.75
C ASP A 211 49.03 -20.08 -15.17
N LEU A 212 50.15 -19.54 -15.65
CA LEU A 212 50.63 -18.24 -15.26
C LEU A 212 49.66 -17.16 -15.65
N LEU A 213 49.18 -17.17 -16.93
CA LEU A 213 48.20 -16.24 -17.44
C LEU A 213 46.88 -16.29 -16.64
N ILE A 214 46.38 -17.50 -16.33
CA ILE A 214 45.15 -17.65 -15.54
C ILE A 214 45.31 -17.06 -14.14
N ASN A 215 46.47 -17.27 -13.52
CA ASN A 215 46.75 -16.74 -12.19
C ASN A 215 46.90 -15.21 -12.20
N ASP A 216 47.51 -14.64 -13.24
CA ASP A 216 47.61 -13.20 -13.41
C ASP A 216 46.25 -12.56 -13.59
N VAL A 217 45.39 -13.13 -14.45
CA VAL A 217 43.98 -12.67 -14.63
C VAL A 217 43.21 -12.78 -13.32
N ARG A 218 43.36 -13.85 -12.57
CA ARG A 218 42.72 -14.04 -11.25
C ARG A 218 43.18 -12.97 -10.24
N ALA A 219 44.48 -12.65 -10.24
CA ALA A 219 45.00 -11.61 -9.37
C ALA A 219 44.47 -10.21 -9.73
N LEU A 220 44.30 -9.91 -11.03
CA LEU A 220 43.67 -8.67 -11.49
C LEU A 220 42.20 -8.60 -11.08
N LEU A 221 41.44 -9.68 -11.30
CA LEU A 221 40.02 -9.71 -10.89
C LEU A 221 39.87 -9.52 -9.37
N ALA A 222 40.73 -10.16 -8.57
CA ALA A 222 40.72 -10.00 -7.11
C ALA A 222 41.00 -8.54 -6.69
N LYS A 223 41.91 -7.84 -7.40
CA LYS A 223 42.22 -6.43 -7.17
C LYS A 223 41.01 -5.53 -7.50
N ASP A 224 40.22 -5.91 -8.48
CA ASP A 224 39.01 -5.19 -8.92
C ASP A 224 37.76 -5.59 -8.11
N GLY A 225 37.92 -6.37 -7.02
CA GLY A 225 36.80 -6.78 -6.14
C GLY A 225 36.01 -7.98 -6.65
N LEU A 226 36.52 -8.74 -7.61
CA LEU A 226 35.87 -9.88 -8.28
C LEU A 226 36.65 -11.23 -8.07
N PRO A 227 37.02 -11.62 -6.84
CA PRO A 227 37.89 -12.78 -6.60
C PRO A 227 37.26 -14.13 -7.01
N ASP A 228 35.92 -14.21 -6.97
CA ASP A 228 35.20 -15.49 -7.12
C ASP A 228 34.62 -15.69 -8.54
N VAL A 229 34.87 -14.76 -9.48
CA VAL A 229 34.38 -14.88 -10.86
C VAL A 229 35.06 -16.06 -11.56
N PRO A 230 34.28 -16.99 -12.15
CA PRO A 230 34.84 -18.13 -12.86
C PRO A 230 35.63 -17.71 -14.11
N ILE A 231 36.79 -18.33 -14.32
CA ILE A 231 37.65 -18.12 -15.49
C ILE A 231 37.61 -19.38 -16.34
N VAL A 232 37.21 -19.23 -17.61
CA VAL A 232 37.21 -20.30 -18.60
C VAL A 232 38.19 -19.95 -19.72
N THR A 233 38.99 -20.92 -20.15
CA THR A 233 39.90 -20.74 -21.28
C THR A 233 39.31 -21.37 -22.52
N THR A 234 39.33 -20.66 -23.65
CA THR A 234 38.77 -21.15 -24.92
C THR A 234 39.65 -20.86 -26.10
N SER A 235 39.49 -21.67 -27.14
CA SER A 235 39.92 -21.34 -28.49
C SER A 235 38.71 -21.49 -29.41
N ALA A 236 38.12 -20.39 -29.82
CA ALA A 236 37.00 -20.42 -30.78
C ALA A 236 37.45 -21.05 -32.14
N LEU A 237 38.73 -20.94 -32.50
CA LEU A 237 39.28 -21.47 -33.72
C LEU A 237 39.42 -23.02 -33.67
N LEU A 238 39.85 -23.56 -32.55
CA LEU A 238 40.12 -25.00 -32.39
C LEU A 238 38.98 -25.76 -31.72
N GLY A 239 37.97 -25.05 -31.18
CA GLY A 239 36.87 -25.62 -30.40
C GLY A 239 37.27 -25.97 -28.94
N ASP A 240 38.52 -25.69 -28.54
CA ASP A 240 38.97 -25.97 -27.18
C ASP A 240 38.18 -25.18 -26.14
N GLY A 241 37.68 -25.82 -25.07
CA GLY A 241 36.99 -25.21 -23.96
C GLY A 241 35.57 -24.73 -24.25
N ILE A 242 35.05 -24.88 -25.47
CA ILE A 242 33.68 -24.44 -25.84
C ILE A 242 32.63 -25.22 -25.07
N GLU A 243 32.76 -26.53 -24.91
CA GLU A 243 31.81 -27.33 -24.12
C GLU A 243 31.83 -26.95 -22.63
N VAL A 244 32.99 -26.65 -22.06
CA VAL A 244 33.10 -26.15 -20.68
C VAL A 244 32.38 -24.82 -20.53
N LEU A 245 32.50 -23.94 -21.52
CA LEU A 245 31.78 -22.65 -21.52
C LEU A 245 30.26 -22.85 -21.66
N ARG A 246 29.80 -23.75 -22.52
CA ARG A 246 28.40 -24.13 -22.63
C ARG A 246 27.82 -24.67 -21.33
N ASP A 247 28.57 -25.54 -20.63
CA ASP A 247 28.19 -26.08 -19.32
C ASP A 247 28.13 -24.97 -18.25
N THR A 248 29.08 -24.04 -18.31
CA THR A 248 29.07 -22.85 -17.43
C THR A 248 27.85 -22.01 -17.65
N ILE A 249 27.47 -21.76 -18.91
CA ILE A 249 26.23 -21.04 -19.25
C ILE A 249 25.01 -21.81 -18.74
N ARG A 250 24.92 -23.14 -18.96
CA ARG A 250 23.82 -23.97 -18.43
C ARG A 250 23.70 -23.86 -16.91
N THR A 251 24.83 -23.92 -16.20
CA THR A 251 24.86 -23.79 -14.73
C THR A 251 24.36 -22.42 -14.29
N ALA A 252 24.71 -21.38 -15.03
CA ALA A 252 24.21 -20.03 -14.76
C ALA A 252 22.70 -19.89 -15.07
N MET A 253 22.21 -20.57 -16.10
CA MET A 253 20.77 -20.63 -16.43
C MET A 253 19.96 -21.38 -15.36
N ASP A 254 20.55 -22.29 -14.62
CA ASP A 254 19.91 -23.04 -13.54
C ASP A 254 19.68 -22.19 -12.28
N LYS A 255 20.35 -21.05 -12.15
CA LYS A 255 20.11 -20.08 -11.06
C LYS A 255 18.77 -19.37 -11.25
N PRO A 256 18.15 -18.83 -10.19
CA PRO A 256 17.00 -17.93 -10.31
C PRO A 256 17.33 -16.80 -11.29
N SER A 257 16.36 -16.42 -12.14
CA SER A 257 16.57 -15.35 -13.12
C SER A 257 17.13 -14.10 -12.43
N ILE A 258 18.30 -13.65 -12.87
CA ILE A 258 18.94 -12.44 -12.34
C ILE A 258 18.06 -11.24 -12.63
N ALA A 259 17.36 -11.24 -13.78
CA ALA A 259 16.38 -10.22 -14.11
C ALA A 259 15.25 -10.17 -13.07
N ALA A 260 14.72 -11.31 -12.64
CA ALA A 260 13.70 -11.37 -11.59
C ALA A 260 14.26 -10.92 -10.23
N THR A 261 15.48 -11.34 -9.88
CA THR A 261 16.13 -10.96 -8.62
C THR A 261 16.43 -9.46 -8.58
N THR A 262 16.94 -8.90 -9.69
CA THR A 262 17.21 -7.45 -9.80
C THR A 262 15.91 -6.65 -9.76
N ALA A 263 14.88 -7.08 -10.50
CA ALA A 263 13.57 -6.43 -10.46
C ALA A 263 12.97 -6.46 -9.04
N ALA A 264 13.09 -7.59 -8.33
CA ALA A 264 12.66 -7.69 -6.94
C ALA A 264 13.40 -6.70 -6.03
N ALA A 265 14.73 -6.59 -6.16
CA ALA A 265 15.54 -5.66 -5.37
C ALA A 265 15.20 -4.18 -5.68
N GLU A 266 14.96 -3.84 -6.94
CA GLU A 266 14.51 -2.51 -7.37
C GLU A 266 13.13 -2.18 -6.75
N LEU A 267 12.17 -3.11 -6.85
CA LEU A 267 10.85 -2.94 -6.24
C LEU A 267 10.94 -2.80 -4.71
N ASP A 268 11.79 -3.59 -4.05
CA ASP A 268 12.03 -3.47 -2.62
C ASP A 268 12.62 -2.09 -2.24
N ALA A 269 13.52 -1.54 -3.06
CA ALA A 269 14.07 -0.20 -2.85
C ALA A 269 13.01 0.90 -3.01
N ILE A 270 12.12 0.77 -4.01
CA ILE A 270 10.98 1.67 -4.21
C ILE A 270 10.04 1.58 -3.00
N GLY A 271 9.68 0.35 -2.59
CA GLY A 271 8.80 0.10 -1.47
C GLY A 271 9.31 0.71 -0.17
N ARG A 272 10.58 0.50 0.17
CA ARG A 272 11.21 1.12 1.35
C ARG A 272 11.18 2.65 1.29
N ARG A 273 11.43 3.25 0.12
CA ARG A 273 11.38 4.71 -0.08
C ARG A 273 9.97 5.28 0.15
N LEU A 274 8.94 4.58 -0.33
CA LEU A 274 7.55 4.98 -0.13
C LEU A 274 7.11 4.75 1.32
N ARG A 275 7.56 3.68 1.96
CA ARG A 275 7.15 3.27 3.31
C ARG A 275 7.48 4.33 4.38
N VAL A 276 8.56 5.08 4.21
CA VAL A 276 8.96 6.17 5.14
C VAL A 276 7.89 7.27 5.21
N ASN A 277 7.08 7.43 4.15
CA ASN A 277 6.03 8.45 4.06
C ASN A 277 4.66 7.98 4.55
N VAL A 278 4.58 6.80 5.14
CA VAL A 278 3.33 6.18 5.60
C VAL A 278 3.45 5.80 7.07
N GLY A 279 2.44 6.15 7.87
CA GLY A 279 2.35 5.82 9.28
C GLY A 279 2.11 4.32 9.54
N ASN A 280 2.01 3.98 10.83
CA ASN A 280 1.86 2.57 11.23
C ASN A 280 0.42 2.19 11.55
N GLU A 281 -0.44 3.15 11.82
CA GLU A 281 -1.83 2.92 12.24
C GLU A 281 -2.73 4.09 11.84
N GLU A 282 -4.01 3.88 11.88
CA GLU A 282 -5.08 4.85 11.67
C GLU A 282 -6.06 4.80 12.84
N SER A 283 -6.64 5.97 13.19
CA SER A 283 -7.72 6.05 14.16
C SER A 283 -9.03 5.49 13.58
N ASP A 284 -9.82 4.80 14.41
CA ASP A 284 -11.18 4.41 14.05
C ASP A 284 -12.15 5.57 14.33
N LEU A 285 -12.46 6.32 13.27
CA LEU A 285 -13.37 7.49 13.35
C LEU A 285 -14.86 7.09 13.46
N ARG A 286 -15.21 5.82 13.30
CA ARG A 286 -16.60 5.33 13.35
C ARG A 286 -16.94 4.59 14.64
N GLY A 287 -15.96 4.36 15.50
CA GLY A 287 -16.09 3.64 16.76
C GLY A 287 -16.38 4.57 17.96
N LYS A 288 -15.85 4.16 19.11
CA LYS A 288 -16.08 4.81 20.40
C LYS A 288 -15.76 6.32 20.40
N GLU A 289 -14.71 6.74 19.71
CA GLU A 289 -14.27 8.15 19.67
C GLU A 289 -15.33 9.06 19.06
N ARG A 290 -16.09 8.55 18.08
CA ARG A 290 -17.25 9.22 17.49
C ARG A 290 -18.39 9.40 18.50
N ASP A 291 -18.74 8.34 19.22
CA ASP A 291 -19.83 8.38 20.20
C ASP A 291 -19.48 9.28 21.38
N ASP A 292 -18.22 9.29 21.82
CA ASP A 292 -17.72 10.21 22.83
C ASP A 292 -17.81 11.67 22.35
N MET A 293 -17.56 11.92 21.05
CA MET A 293 -17.66 13.25 20.46
C MET A 293 -19.13 13.73 20.41
N ILE A 294 -20.07 12.87 19.99
CA ILE A 294 -21.50 13.18 20.01
C ILE A 294 -21.95 13.55 21.43
N SER A 295 -21.53 12.76 22.43
CA SER A 295 -21.86 12.99 23.82
C SER A 295 -21.30 14.31 24.35
N ARG A 296 -20.07 14.69 23.96
CA ARG A 296 -19.47 15.98 24.30
C ARG A 296 -20.23 17.15 23.68
N ILE A 297 -20.63 17.04 22.42
CA ILE A 297 -21.42 18.06 21.71
C ILE A 297 -22.78 18.21 22.39
N ALA A 298 -23.46 17.11 22.69
CA ALA A 298 -24.75 17.10 23.38
C ALA A 298 -24.67 17.78 24.75
N GLY A 299 -23.64 17.41 25.55
CA GLY A 299 -23.39 18.02 26.85
C GLY A 299 -23.12 19.52 26.74
N ALA A 300 -22.26 19.94 25.80
CA ALA A 300 -21.91 21.34 25.58
C ALA A 300 -23.07 22.20 25.04
N SER A 301 -24.03 21.58 24.35
CA SER A 301 -25.25 22.24 23.85
C SER A 301 -26.37 22.31 24.91
N GLY A 302 -26.18 21.76 26.11
CA GLY A 302 -27.16 21.77 27.17
C GLY A 302 -28.31 20.78 26.99
N VAL A 303 -28.14 19.74 26.19
CA VAL A 303 -29.15 18.68 25.96
C VAL A 303 -29.56 18.03 27.27
N GLY A 304 -28.61 17.73 28.16
CA GLY A 304 -28.90 17.16 29.47
C GLY A 304 -29.76 18.05 30.34
N ALA A 305 -29.55 19.38 30.33
CA ALA A 305 -30.38 20.35 31.05
C ALA A 305 -31.81 20.42 30.47
N ALA A 306 -31.92 20.34 29.14
CA ALA A 306 -33.23 20.29 28.47
C ALA A 306 -34.00 19.02 28.82
N THR A 307 -33.34 17.85 28.76
CA THR A 307 -33.90 16.55 29.13
C THR A 307 -34.39 16.55 30.58
N GLU A 308 -33.56 17.09 31.51
CA GLU A 308 -33.91 17.19 32.92
C GLU A 308 -35.07 18.15 33.15
N SER A 309 -35.16 19.25 32.40
CA SER A 309 -36.32 20.18 32.48
C SER A 309 -37.63 19.50 32.05
N ILE A 310 -37.60 18.64 31.03
CA ILE A 310 -38.77 17.83 30.61
C ILE A 310 -39.14 16.82 31.71
N ARG A 311 -38.18 16.14 32.32
CA ARG A 311 -38.36 15.19 33.41
C ARG A 311 -38.99 15.86 34.63
N ASN A 312 -38.50 17.05 34.99
CA ASN A 312 -39.00 17.84 36.11
C ASN A 312 -40.40 18.41 35.85
N ALA A 313 -40.75 18.70 34.60
CA ALA A 313 -42.11 19.16 34.24
C ALA A 313 -43.20 18.11 34.51
N GLY A 314 -42.83 16.82 34.63
CA GLY A 314 -43.70 15.74 35.07
C GLY A 314 -44.01 15.74 36.58
N GLN A 315 -43.38 16.59 37.36
CA GLN A 315 -43.62 16.74 38.81
C GLN A 315 -44.72 17.75 39.17
N SER A 316 -45.21 18.50 38.17
CA SER A 316 -46.20 19.55 38.39
C SER A 316 -47.38 19.43 37.44
N LEU A 317 -48.59 19.66 37.98
CA LEU A 317 -49.79 19.78 37.18
C LEU A 317 -49.84 21.11 36.38
N LEU A 318 -49.05 22.10 36.77
CA LEU A 318 -48.91 23.37 36.06
C LEU A 318 -47.94 23.24 34.90
N ALA A 319 -48.25 23.97 33.82
CA ALA A 319 -47.31 24.02 32.72
C ALA A 319 -46.03 24.77 33.12
N THR A 320 -44.87 24.15 32.85
CA THR A 320 -43.54 24.76 33.07
C THR A 320 -42.87 24.94 31.72
N ALA A 321 -42.12 26.04 31.57
CA ALA A 321 -41.30 26.24 30.41
C ALA A 321 -40.14 25.28 30.41
N TYR A 322 -39.83 24.71 29.24
CA TYR A 322 -38.65 23.86 29.09
C TYR A 322 -37.39 24.69 28.86
N VAL A 323 -36.28 24.22 29.35
CA VAL A 323 -34.97 24.73 28.96
C VAL A 323 -34.72 24.26 27.53
N GLN A 324 -34.38 25.19 26.64
CA GLN A 324 -34.03 24.84 25.26
C GLN A 324 -32.51 24.71 25.15
N PRO A 325 -32.03 23.69 24.44
CA PRO A 325 -30.61 23.57 24.15
C PRO A 325 -30.18 24.77 23.26
N GLU A 326 -28.94 25.18 23.46
CA GLU A 326 -28.36 26.29 22.72
C GLU A 326 -27.28 25.79 21.75
N LYS A 327 -26.97 26.60 20.74
CA LYS A 327 -25.84 26.35 19.87
C LYS A 327 -24.53 26.40 20.68
N LEU A 328 -23.53 25.63 20.27
CA LEU A 328 -22.20 25.64 20.87
C LEU A 328 -21.62 27.05 21.01
N GLY A 329 -20.97 27.36 22.12
CA GLY A 329 -20.18 28.57 22.26
C GLY A 329 -18.97 28.53 21.28
N GLN A 330 -18.48 29.72 20.87
CA GLN A 330 -17.37 29.81 19.92
C GLN A 330 -16.10 29.09 20.43
N SER A 331 -15.70 29.33 21.65
CA SER A 331 -14.51 28.66 22.24
C SER A 331 -14.68 27.14 22.33
N MET A 332 -15.90 26.67 22.62
CA MET A 332 -16.21 25.25 22.72
C MET A 332 -16.17 24.57 21.34
N SER A 333 -16.69 25.20 20.29
CA SER A 333 -16.64 24.64 18.95
C SER A 333 -15.20 24.52 18.42
N VAL A 334 -14.32 25.47 18.75
CA VAL A 334 -12.88 25.39 18.46
C VAL A 334 -12.25 24.22 19.23
N ALA A 335 -12.49 24.11 20.52
CA ALA A 335 -11.94 23.04 21.35
C ALA A 335 -12.40 21.63 20.90
N ILE A 336 -13.65 21.49 20.50
CA ILE A 336 -14.23 20.27 19.95
C ILE A 336 -13.52 19.90 18.63
N ARG A 337 -13.41 20.86 17.71
CA ARG A 337 -12.70 20.66 16.44
C ARG A 337 -11.25 20.27 16.66
N ASP A 338 -10.53 20.97 17.50
CA ASP A 338 -9.10 20.70 17.74
C ASP A 338 -8.89 19.32 18.41
N SER A 339 -9.77 18.97 19.36
CA SER A 339 -9.77 17.62 19.95
C SER A 339 -10.01 16.53 18.92
N TRP A 340 -10.92 16.76 17.96
CA TRP A 340 -11.19 15.82 16.89
C TRP A 340 -10.04 15.70 15.91
N ILE A 341 -9.43 16.82 15.52
CA ILE A 341 -8.23 16.84 14.65
C ILE A 341 -7.11 16.01 15.27
N ASN A 342 -6.84 16.18 16.57
CA ASN A 342 -5.84 15.38 17.28
C ASN A 342 -6.15 13.87 17.21
N THR A 343 -7.43 13.49 17.25
CA THR A 343 -7.85 12.10 17.08
C THR A 343 -7.60 11.61 15.66
N VAL A 344 -8.00 12.39 14.66
CA VAL A 344 -7.85 12.06 13.23
C VAL A 344 -6.37 11.94 12.84
N GLN A 345 -5.50 12.81 13.37
CA GLN A 345 -4.08 12.87 13.03
C GLN A 345 -3.22 11.77 13.68
N ARG A 346 -3.75 11.06 14.67
CA ARG A 346 -3.00 10.04 15.41
C ARG A 346 -2.47 8.95 14.50
N GLY A 347 -1.16 8.69 14.59
CA GLY A 347 -0.48 7.66 13.79
C GLY A 347 -0.16 8.04 12.35
N LEU A 348 -0.59 9.21 11.87
CA LEU A 348 -0.36 9.68 10.50
C LEU A 348 0.92 10.51 10.38
N PRO A 349 1.67 10.42 9.27
CA PRO A 349 2.74 11.35 8.90
C PRO A 349 2.20 12.75 8.56
N TYR A 350 3.08 13.74 8.61
CA TYR A 350 2.71 15.17 8.50
C TYR A 350 1.84 15.53 7.29
N ILE A 351 2.17 15.05 6.09
CA ILE A 351 1.40 15.34 4.87
C ILE A 351 -0.03 14.78 4.97
N TRP A 352 -0.16 13.56 5.49
CA TRP A 352 -1.45 12.93 5.75
C TRP A 352 -2.24 13.64 6.84
N GLN A 353 -1.56 14.14 7.90
CA GLN A 353 -2.17 14.94 8.95
C GLN A 353 -2.80 16.21 8.40
N GLN A 354 -2.06 16.96 7.58
CA GLN A 354 -2.56 18.17 6.93
C GLN A 354 -3.77 17.89 6.02
N ALA A 355 -3.69 16.82 5.23
CA ALA A 355 -4.79 16.43 4.36
C ALA A 355 -6.05 16.07 5.15
N ALA A 356 -5.91 15.26 6.19
CA ALA A 356 -7.02 14.84 7.04
C ALA A 356 -7.62 16.02 7.82
N GLU A 357 -6.79 16.94 8.33
CA GLU A 357 -7.22 18.17 9.00
C GLU A 357 -8.02 19.09 8.07
N SER A 358 -7.57 19.24 6.83
CA SER A 358 -8.26 20.09 5.83
C SER A 358 -9.66 19.58 5.47
N CYS A 359 -9.93 18.30 5.70
CA CYS A 359 -11.21 17.65 5.48
C CYS A 359 -12.21 17.84 6.63
N VAL A 360 -11.73 18.20 7.85
CA VAL A 360 -12.60 18.48 8.99
C VAL A 360 -13.21 19.87 8.82
N ALA A 361 -14.52 19.98 8.97
CA ALA A 361 -15.23 21.25 8.84
C ALA A 361 -14.70 22.33 9.81
N SER A 362 -14.87 23.60 9.45
CA SER A 362 -14.47 24.71 10.33
C SER A 362 -15.30 24.71 11.62
N ALA A 363 -14.72 25.22 12.71
CA ALA A 363 -15.40 25.34 13.99
C ALA A 363 -16.72 26.14 13.89
N GLU A 364 -16.79 27.12 12.98
CA GLU A 364 -17.99 27.90 12.72
C GLU A 364 -19.07 27.05 12.02
N ARG A 365 -18.70 26.22 11.05
CA ARG A 365 -19.62 25.32 10.37
C ARG A 365 -20.16 24.27 11.34
N ILE A 366 -19.30 23.61 12.14
CA ILE A 366 -19.72 22.67 13.18
C ILE A 366 -20.71 23.35 14.15
N ARG A 367 -20.39 24.57 14.60
CA ARG A 367 -21.24 25.34 15.51
C ARG A 367 -22.63 25.64 14.91
N ASN A 368 -22.69 25.98 13.64
CA ASN A 368 -23.96 26.29 12.96
C ASN A 368 -24.76 25.03 12.69
N SER A 369 -24.16 23.98 12.13
CA SER A 369 -24.82 22.70 11.85
C SER A 369 -25.36 22.03 13.12
N THR A 370 -24.59 22.00 14.20
CA THR A 370 -25.03 21.48 15.50
C THR A 370 -26.17 22.34 16.07
N GLY A 371 -26.10 23.69 15.95
CA GLY A 371 -27.17 24.60 16.39
C GLY A 371 -28.45 24.41 15.63
N VAL A 372 -28.40 24.10 14.33
CA VAL A 372 -29.59 23.78 13.51
C VAL A 372 -30.15 22.44 13.94
N ALA A 373 -29.32 21.42 14.06
CA ALA A 373 -29.74 20.06 14.43
C ALA A 373 -30.47 20.03 15.78
N VAL A 374 -29.91 20.69 16.79
CA VAL A 374 -30.52 20.72 18.13
C VAL A 374 -31.83 21.48 18.15
N ARG A 375 -31.97 22.56 17.36
CA ARG A 375 -33.20 23.34 17.30
C ARG A 375 -34.28 22.72 16.40
N SER A 376 -33.92 21.81 15.51
CA SER A 376 -34.89 21.12 14.66
C SER A 376 -35.77 20.14 15.44
N ILE A 377 -35.34 19.73 16.62
CA ILE A 377 -36.10 18.83 17.50
C ILE A 377 -36.89 19.68 18.52
N GLU A 378 -38.18 19.79 18.31
CA GLU A 378 -39.06 20.49 19.25
C GLU A 378 -39.20 19.68 20.56
N PRO A 379 -39.14 20.36 21.74
CA PRO A 379 -39.38 19.69 22.99
C PRO A 379 -40.83 19.17 23.07
N PRO A 380 -40.99 17.91 23.54
CA PRO A 380 -42.29 17.25 23.54
C PRO A 380 -43.28 17.96 24.51
N GLN A 381 -44.55 17.97 24.13
CA GLN A 381 -45.60 18.50 24.99
C GLN A 381 -46.16 17.41 25.89
N ILE A 382 -46.07 17.63 27.21
CA ILE A 382 -46.67 16.72 28.21
C ILE A 382 -48.16 16.97 28.27
N VAL A 383 -48.96 15.95 27.99
CA VAL A 383 -50.42 16.03 28.03
C VAL A 383 -50.92 15.84 29.47
N ARG A 384 -51.31 16.93 30.12
CA ARG A 384 -51.74 16.97 31.53
C ARG A 384 -53.23 16.76 31.76
N THR A 385 -54.04 16.65 30.71
CA THR A 385 -55.51 16.56 30.80
C THR A 385 -55.97 15.38 31.66
N LYS A 386 -55.38 14.19 31.48
CA LYS A 386 -55.68 13.01 32.27
C LYS A 386 -55.33 13.20 33.75
N ALA A 387 -54.17 13.75 34.05
CA ALA A 387 -53.73 14.02 35.42
C ALA A 387 -54.62 15.10 36.11
N TRP A 388 -55.03 16.14 35.39
CA TRP A 388 -56.00 17.13 35.88
C TRP A 388 -57.35 16.51 36.21
N ILE A 389 -57.92 15.69 35.31
CA ILE A 389 -59.19 14.97 35.51
C ILE A 389 -59.12 14.09 36.73
N LEU A 390 -58.06 13.26 36.84
CA LEU A 390 -57.91 12.36 37.98
C LEU A 390 -57.69 13.13 39.29
N SER A 391 -56.95 14.24 39.27
CA SER A 391 -56.78 15.09 40.43
C SER A 391 -58.10 15.77 40.88
N ALA A 392 -58.90 16.22 39.90
CA ALA A 392 -60.22 16.78 40.19
C ALA A 392 -61.16 15.73 40.81
N ILE A 393 -61.16 14.51 40.25
CA ILE A 393 -61.94 13.38 40.84
C ILE A 393 -61.41 13.04 42.25
N ALA A 394 -60.10 13.04 42.47
CA ALA A 394 -59.46 12.80 43.76
C ALA A 394 -59.94 13.84 44.81
N VAL A 395 -59.96 15.11 44.44
CA VAL A 395 -60.50 16.19 45.30
C VAL A 395 -61.97 16.01 45.60
N LEU A 396 -62.77 15.65 44.55
CA LEU A 396 -64.21 15.44 44.71
C LEU A 396 -64.49 14.26 45.66
N VAL A 397 -63.79 13.13 45.49
CA VAL A 397 -63.96 11.94 46.33
C VAL A 397 -63.53 12.24 47.81
N SER A 398 -62.43 12.96 47.97
CA SER A 398 -62.00 13.36 49.33
C SER A 398 -63.01 14.32 49.97
N ALA A 399 -63.48 15.32 49.26
CA ALA A 399 -64.49 16.26 49.69
C ALA A 399 -65.82 15.55 50.06
N THR A 400 -66.28 14.61 49.23
CA THR A 400 -67.48 13.80 49.51
C THR A 400 -67.33 12.93 50.75
N GLY A 401 -66.20 12.28 50.95
CA GLY A 401 -65.90 11.50 52.15
C GLY A 401 -65.91 12.37 53.43
N ILE A 402 -65.32 13.59 53.34
CA ILE A 402 -65.30 14.53 54.46
C ILE A 402 -66.71 15.07 54.75
N THR A 403 -67.48 15.45 53.76
CA THR A 403 -68.83 16.00 53.95
C THR A 403 -69.80 14.96 54.51
N LEU A 404 -69.80 13.74 53.97
CA LEU A 404 -70.63 12.63 54.50
C LEU A 404 -70.23 12.27 55.95
N GLY A 405 -68.98 12.28 56.28
CA GLY A 405 -68.48 12.05 57.63
C GLY A 405 -68.81 13.18 58.59
N ALA A 406 -68.76 14.45 58.18
CA ALA A 406 -69.05 15.65 58.94
C ALA A 406 -70.56 15.83 59.28
N ILE A 407 -71.41 15.73 58.23
CA ILE A 407 -72.84 15.87 58.38
C ILE A 407 -73.46 14.72 59.14
N GLY A 408 -72.95 13.51 58.93
CA GLY A 408 -73.39 12.26 59.51
C GLY A 408 -74.81 11.85 59.00
N LEU A 409 -75.02 10.59 58.73
CA LEU A 409 -76.33 10.04 58.45
C LEU A 409 -77.00 9.70 59.83
N PRO A 410 -78.34 9.86 59.92
CA PRO A 410 -79.05 9.53 61.15
C PRO A 410 -78.77 8.09 61.55
N TYR A 411 -78.37 7.88 62.79
CA TYR A 411 -78.03 6.55 63.40
C TYR A 411 -76.62 6.03 63.13
N THR A 412 -75.68 6.79 62.54
CA THR A 412 -74.29 6.35 62.36
C THR A 412 -73.44 6.58 63.63
N SER A 413 -72.70 5.55 64.07
CA SER A 413 -71.73 5.72 65.15
C SER A 413 -70.52 6.56 64.74
N ILE A 414 -69.85 7.17 65.70
CA ILE A 414 -68.67 8.06 65.45
C ILE A 414 -67.55 7.31 64.70
N VAL A 415 -67.44 5.97 64.89
CA VAL A 415 -66.46 5.12 64.19
C VAL A 415 -66.76 5.06 62.70
N TRP A 416 -68.02 4.95 62.27
CA TRP A 416 -68.39 4.97 60.87
C TRP A 416 -68.19 6.30 60.19
N ARG A 417 -68.38 7.42 60.90
CA ARG A 417 -68.12 8.78 60.43
C ARG A 417 -66.62 9.01 60.16
N LEU A 418 -65.78 8.61 61.09
CA LEU A 418 -64.31 8.64 60.93
C LEU A 418 -63.85 7.69 59.81
N GLY A 419 -64.49 6.54 59.69
CA GLY A 419 -64.21 5.58 58.61
C GLY A 419 -64.50 6.18 57.23
N MET A 420 -65.61 6.91 57.04
CA MET A 420 -65.93 7.59 55.76
C MET A 420 -64.94 8.69 55.41
N ILE A 421 -64.55 9.50 56.36
CA ILE A 421 -63.51 10.53 56.15
C ILE A 421 -62.20 9.88 55.74
N LEU A 422 -61.77 8.88 56.50
CA LEU A 422 -60.49 8.21 56.21
C LEU A 422 -60.48 7.50 54.84
N SER A 423 -61.53 6.81 54.50
CA SER A 423 -61.67 6.13 53.20
C SER A 423 -61.68 7.12 52.03
N GLY A 424 -62.41 8.25 52.15
CA GLY A 424 -62.40 9.31 51.13
C GLY A 424 -61.02 9.93 50.91
N LEU A 425 -60.33 10.18 52.02
CA LEU A 425 -58.96 10.70 51.93
C LEU A 425 -57.97 9.67 51.36
N LEU A 426 -58.05 8.40 51.75
CA LEU A 426 -57.20 7.33 51.20
C LEU A 426 -57.47 7.09 49.72
N ILE A 427 -58.69 7.00 49.28
CA ILE A 427 -59.03 6.77 47.89
C ILE A 427 -58.64 8.02 47.04
N GLY A 428 -58.94 9.22 47.51
CA GLY A 428 -58.59 10.46 46.85
C GLY A 428 -57.04 10.63 46.79
N GLY A 429 -56.35 10.36 47.90
CA GLY A 429 -54.90 10.34 47.93
C GLY A 429 -54.26 9.34 46.97
N ALA A 430 -54.85 8.11 46.92
CA ALA A 430 -54.37 7.09 45.96
C ALA A 430 -54.57 7.51 44.49
N LEU A 431 -55.77 8.12 44.17
CA LEU A 431 -56.03 8.63 42.82
C LEU A 431 -55.09 9.77 42.43
N TYR A 432 -54.83 10.71 43.35
CA TYR A 432 -53.87 11.78 43.14
C TYR A 432 -52.44 11.23 42.96
N ALA A 433 -52.03 10.29 43.83
CA ALA A 433 -50.74 9.67 43.72
C ALA A 433 -50.59 8.94 42.37
N TYR A 434 -51.61 8.19 41.95
CA TYR A 434 -51.63 7.55 40.64
C TYR A 434 -51.51 8.57 39.48
N ALA A 435 -52.26 9.65 39.54
CA ALA A 435 -52.16 10.73 38.53
C ALA A 435 -50.76 11.30 38.44
N MET A 436 -50.11 11.55 39.54
CA MET A 436 -48.75 12.08 39.60
C MET A 436 -47.67 11.07 39.13
N ILE A 437 -47.86 9.77 39.47
CA ILE A 437 -46.97 8.69 39.00
C ILE A 437 -47.09 8.55 37.46
N ASP A 438 -48.33 8.52 36.92
CA ASP A 438 -48.59 8.42 35.50
C ASP A 438 -47.95 9.62 34.74
N LEU A 439 -48.10 10.83 35.26
CA LEU A 439 -47.53 12.06 34.68
C LEU A 439 -45.97 12.03 34.69
N ARG A 440 -45.37 11.58 35.76
CA ARG A 440 -43.92 11.38 35.85
C ARG A 440 -43.42 10.35 34.86
N TRP A 441 -44.13 9.26 34.72
CA TRP A 441 -43.76 8.17 33.80
C TRP A 441 -43.82 8.65 32.32
N GLN A 442 -44.87 9.41 31.95
CA GLN A 442 -44.98 10.05 30.65
C GLN A 442 -43.81 11.03 30.39
N ALA A 443 -43.48 11.85 31.39
CA ALA A 443 -42.39 12.81 31.30
C ALA A 443 -41.03 12.12 31.11
N GLU A 444 -40.79 11.01 31.80
CA GLU A 444 -39.56 10.22 31.68
C GLU A 444 -39.44 9.61 30.28
N GLN A 445 -40.50 9.00 29.75
CA GLN A 445 -40.50 8.45 28.39
C GLN A 445 -40.24 9.52 27.34
N LEU A 446 -40.92 10.68 27.43
CA LEU A 446 -40.73 11.79 26.52
C LEU A 446 -39.34 12.42 26.62
N ALA A 447 -38.78 12.50 27.84
CA ALA A 447 -37.42 12.99 28.06
C ALA A 447 -36.36 12.06 27.42
N THR A 448 -36.52 10.75 27.57
CA THR A 448 -35.62 9.74 26.98
C THR A 448 -35.72 9.75 25.44
N GLN A 449 -36.96 9.85 24.92
CA GLN A 449 -37.15 9.94 23.46
C GLN A 449 -36.52 11.20 22.90
N TYR A 450 -36.76 12.36 23.53
CA TYR A 450 -36.17 13.64 23.13
C TYR A 450 -34.62 13.60 23.11
N GLU A 451 -34.02 13.02 24.17
CA GLU A 451 -32.58 12.83 24.25
C GLU A 451 -32.08 11.98 23.08
N HIS A 452 -32.76 10.86 22.81
CA HIS A 452 -32.43 9.98 21.70
C HIS A 452 -32.50 10.68 20.34
N ASP A 453 -33.61 11.42 20.08
CA ASP A 453 -33.83 12.12 18.82
C ASP A 453 -32.75 13.21 18.59
N VAL A 454 -32.40 13.96 19.64
CA VAL A 454 -31.32 14.95 19.57
C VAL A 454 -29.97 14.29 19.33
N HIS A 455 -29.65 13.17 20.04
CA HIS A 455 -28.43 12.43 19.79
C HIS A 455 -28.34 11.90 18.35
N GLN A 456 -29.44 11.44 17.79
CA GLN A 456 -29.50 10.98 16.39
C GLN A 456 -29.27 12.15 15.40
N ALA A 457 -29.86 13.30 15.65
CA ALA A 457 -29.63 14.49 14.83
C ALA A 457 -28.18 14.98 14.90
N LEU A 458 -27.57 14.98 16.09
CA LEU A 458 -26.16 15.32 16.29
C LEU A 458 -25.23 14.30 15.65
N SER A 459 -25.58 13.01 15.69
CA SER A 459 -24.85 11.94 15.02
C SER A 459 -24.72 12.21 13.52
N ALA A 460 -25.81 12.58 12.86
CA ALA A 460 -25.80 12.92 11.43
C ALA A 460 -24.85 14.10 11.12
N VAL A 461 -24.88 15.14 11.97
CA VAL A 461 -23.97 16.29 11.82
C VAL A 461 -22.51 15.91 12.04
N VAL A 462 -22.20 15.08 13.04
CA VAL A 462 -20.83 14.61 13.29
C VAL A 462 -20.34 13.77 12.12
N ASP A 463 -21.18 12.90 11.59
CA ASP A 463 -20.83 12.08 10.42
C ASP A 463 -20.53 12.95 9.20
N GLU A 464 -21.40 13.87 8.85
CA GLU A 464 -21.25 14.75 7.68
C GLU A 464 -20.06 15.72 7.81
N GLU A 465 -19.91 16.39 8.95
CA GLU A 465 -18.97 17.50 9.12
C GLU A 465 -17.59 17.08 9.64
N MET A 466 -17.49 15.91 10.28
CA MET A 466 -16.30 15.54 11.02
C MET A 466 -15.74 14.15 10.65
N VAL A 467 -16.58 13.21 10.17
CA VAL A 467 -16.18 11.81 9.99
C VAL A 467 -15.98 11.43 8.52
N GLU A 468 -16.95 11.69 7.65
CA GLU A 468 -16.96 11.14 6.28
C GLU A 468 -15.73 11.54 5.46
N ALA A 469 -15.44 12.81 5.36
CA ALA A 469 -14.34 13.29 4.53
C ALA A 469 -12.94 12.91 5.10
N PRO A 470 -12.64 13.05 6.40
CA PRO A 470 -11.39 12.52 6.97
C PRO A 470 -11.27 11.00 6.87
N ALA A 471 -12.38 10.25 7.00
CA ALA A 471 -12.35 8.79 6.89
C ALA A 471 -11.88 8.31 5.50
N GLU A 472 -12.22 9.03 4.43
CA GLU A 472 -11.71 8.74 3.09
C GLU A 472 -10.18 8.86 3.01
N VAL A 473 -9.60 9.87 3.66
CA VAL A 473 -8.13 10.04 3.74
C VAL A 473 -7.52 8.89 4.51
N LEU A 474 -8.11 8.49 5.65
CA LEU A 474 -7.64 7.37 6.45
C LEU A 474 -7.76 6.02 5.70
N ILE A 475 -8.80 5.83 4.91
CA ILE A 475 -8.95 4.64 4.06
C ILE A 475 -7.83 4.60 3.01
N LYS A 476 -7.53 5.70 2.35
CA LYS A 476 -6.41 5.79 1.40
C LYS A 476 -5.08 5.51 2.09
N HIS A 477 -4.85 6.08 3.28
CA HIS A 477 -3.65 5.79 4.07
C HIS A 477 -3.55 4.30 4.41
N LYS A 478 -4.62 3.69 4.90
CA LYS A 478 -4.69 2.27 5.24
C LYS A 478 -4.40 1.38 4.02
N THR A 479 -5.01 1.68 2.88
CA THR A 479 -4.76 0.95 1.62
C THR A 479 -3.28 1.04 1.23
N THR A 480 -2.71 2.25 1.26
CA THR A 480 -1.29 2.49 0.97
C THR A 480 -0.39 1.75 1.96
N ARG A 481 -0.70 1.77 3.25
CA ARG A 481 0.07 1.08 4.30
C ARG A 481 0.07 -0.44 4.11
N ILE A 482 -1.11 -1.02 3.84
CA ILE A 482 -1.24 -2.47 3.61
C ILE A 482 -0.46 -2.87 2.35
N ALA A 483 -0.58 -2.11 1.27
CA ALA A 483 0.14 -2.38 0.03
C ALA A 483 1.68 -2.32 0.21
N LEU A 484 2.16 -1.49 1.15
CA LEU A 484 3.59 -1.36 1.48
C LEU A 484 4.05 -2.25 2.64
N GLU A 485 3.20 -3.09 3.22
CA GLU A 485 3.56 -3.89 4.41
C GLU A 485 4.63 -4.93 4.13
N THR A 486 4.70 -5.44 2.89
CA THR A 486 5.70 -6.42 2.45
C THR A 486 7.09 -5.81 2.25
N PHE A 487 7.22 -4.47 2.25
CA PHE A 487 8.47 -3.74 2.01
C PHE A 487 9.02 -3.15 3.32
N LYS A 488 9.38 -3.99 4.26
CA LYS A 488 9.95 -3.60 5.56
C LYS A 488 11.45 -3.42 5.50
#